data_058f2671b73a46024e9ffeba0d6bc2d8
#
_entry.id   058f2671b73a46024e9ffeba0d6bc2d8
#
_cell.length_a   1.000
_cell.length_b   1.000
_cell.length_c   1.000
_cell.angle_alpha   90.00
_cell.angle_beta   90.00
_cell.angle_gamma   90.00
#
_symmetry.space_group_name_H-M   'P 1'
#
loop_
_entity.id
_entity.type
_entity.pdbx_description
1 polymer ?
#
loop_
_entity_poly.entity_id
_entity_poly.type
_entity_poly.pdbx_seq_one_letter_code
_entity_poly.pdbx_strand_id
1 'polypeptide(L)'
;MYTGETGKRTARSAIRRATRQNAVVRIDRRARCHHWSVTLDIRDNEAANRYEAREDGVLAGFIDYVARRDYIALIHTETLASHQGRGIGEQLVRFALEDARRRSLRVIATCPYVRAFVERHPEVQDIVVGMDPVARTTDPPQPDDA
;
A
#
# COMPACT_ATOMS: atom_id res chain seq x y z
N MET A 1 43.35 -40.43 -16.46
CA MET A 1 42.35 -39.84 -17.34
C MET A 1 41.23 -39.31 -16.48
N TYR A 2 41.26 -38.04 -16.16
CA TYR A 2 40.21 -37.40 -15.38
C TYR A 2 39.40 -36.50 -16.30
N THR A 3 38.14 -36.84 -16.51
CA THR A 3 37.16 -35.96 -17.11
C THR A 3 36.32 -35.35 -15.98
N GLY A 4 36.78 -34.19 -15.47
CA GLY A 4 36.01 -33.39 -14.53
C GLY A 4 35.07 -32.47 -15.22
N GLU A 5 33.82 -32.85 -15.38
CA GLU A 5 32.76 -31.92 -15.78
C GLU A 5 32.26 -31.17 -14.56
N THR A 6 32.79 -29.99 -14.36
CA THR A 6 32.23 -28.99 -13.45
C THR A 6 31.02 -28.33 -14.11
N GLY A 7 29.87 -28.93 -13.90
CA GLY A 7 28.61 -28.29 -14.23
C GLY A 7 28.38 -27.05 -13.37
N LYS A 8 28.69 -25.89 -13.90
CA LYS A 8 28.26 -24.61 -13.34
C LYS A 8 26.74 -24.52 -13.46
N ARG A 9 26.04 -24.95 -12.41
CA ARG A 9 24.64 -24.61 -12.27
C ARG A 9 24.55 -23.12 -11.96
N THR A 10 24.34 -22.34 -12.99
CA THR A 10 23.87 -20.97 -12.84
C THR A 10 22.49 -21.03 -12.18
N ALA A 11 22.47 -20.71 -10.90
CA ALA A 11 21.21 -20.48 -10.19
C ALA A 11 20.58 -19.23 -10.82
N ARG A 12 19.71 -19.43 -11.80
CA ARG A 12 18.77 -18.41 -12.23
C ARG A 12 17.84 -18.19 -11.06
N SER A 13 18.11 -17.14 -10.32
CA SER A 13 17.22 -16.58 -9.35
C SER A 13 15.89 -16.28 -10.07
N ALA A 14 14.97 -17.22 -10.00
CA ALA A 14 13.59 -16.97 -10.35
C ALA A 14 13.04 -16.04 -9.30
N ILE A 15 13.10 -14.75 -9.58
CA ILE A 15 12.30 -13.77 -8.87
C ILE A 15 10.85 -14.19 -9.14
N ARG A 16 10.30 -14.98 -8.22
CA ARG A 16 8.86 -15.23 -8.20
C ARG A 16 8.21 -13.87 -8.00
N ARG A 17 7.69 -13.32 -9.08
CA ARG A 17 6.70 -12.26 -8.99
C ARG A 17 5.58 -12.81 -8.13
N ALA A 18 5.53 -12.37 -6.88
CA ALA A 18 4.41 -12.65 -6.02
C ALA A 18 3.17 -12.13 -6.76
N THR A 19 2.30 -13.03 -7.13
CA THR A 19 1.02 -12.70 -7.74
C THR A 19 0.28 -11.87 -6.70
N ARG A 20 0.14 -10.58 -6.96
CA ARG A 20 -0.57 -9.66 -6.08
C ARG A 20 -2.03 -10.10 -6.05
N GLN A 21 -2.42 -10.65 -4.93
CA GLN A 21 -3.80 -11.04 -4.72
C GLN A 21 -4.61 -9.78 -4.46
N ASN A 22 -5.56 -9.52 -5.35
CA ASN A 22 -6.58 -8.51 -5.12
C ASN A 22 -7.40 -8.94 -3.90
N ALA A 23 -7.32 -8.15 -2.82
CA ALA A 23 -8.14 -8.40 -1.66
C ALA A 23 -9.51 -7.79 -1.89
N VAL A 24 -10.53 -8.63 -1.97
CA VAL A 24 -11.93 -8.20 -1.97
C VAL A 24 -12.37 -8.15 -0.51
N VAL A 25 -12.48 -6.96 0.05
CA VAL A 25 -13.02 -6.77 1.39
C VAL A 25 -14.53 -6.70 1.27
N ARG A 26 -15.20 -7.77 1.68
CA ARG A 26 -16.67 -7.78 1.80
C ARG A 26 -17.05 -7.14 3.13
N ILE A 27 -17.57 -5.93 3.07
CA ILE A 27 -18.16 -5.29 4.24
C ILE A 27 -19.61 -5.74 4.34
N ASP A 28 -19.87 -6.72 5.20
CA ASP A 28 -21.23 -7.09 5.56
C ASP A 28 -21.76 -6.04 6.56
N ARG A 29 -22.45 -5.04 6.05
CA ARG A 29 -23.23 -4.13 6.88
C ARG A 29 -24.57 -4.79 7.20
N ARG A 30 -24.64 -5.55 8.26
CA ARG A 30 -25.92 -5.93 8.87
C ARG A 30 -26.59 -4.70 9.46
N ALA A 31 -27.23 -3.93 8.62
CA ALA A 31 -28.21 -2.94 9.04
C ALA A 31 -29.52 -3.24 8.33
N ARG A 32 -30.52 -3.41 9.13
CA ARG A 32 -31.92 -3.72 8.85
C ARG A 32 -32.43 -3.14 7.55
N CYS A 33 -33.11 -4.01 6.75
CA CYS A 33 -33.99 -3.72 5.63
C CYS A 33 -33.28 -3.24 4.33
N HIS A 34 -33.29 -4.16 3.39
CA HIS A 34 -32.92 -4.17 1.99
C HIS A 34 -31.54 -4.76 1.73
N HIS A 35 -31.57 -5.89 1.07
CA HIS A 35 -30.47 -6.75 0.66
C HIS A 35 -29.66 -6.10 -0.46
N TRP A 36 -28.86 -5.08 -0.12
CA TRP A 36 -27.90 -4.50 -1.02
C TRP A 36 -26.50 -4.77 -0.47
N SER A 37 -25.89 -5.86 -0.94
CA SER A 37 -24.49 -6.14 -0.63
C SER A 37 -23.63 -5.22 -1.48
N VAL A 38 -23.19 -4.12 -0.90
CA VAL A 38 -22.20 -3.24 -1.55
C VAL A 38 -20.86 -3.93 -1.47
N THR A 39 -20.26 -4.19 -2.60
CA THR A 39 -18.92 -4.78 -2.68
C THR A 39 -17.88 -3.69 -2.77
N LEU A 40 -17.09 -3.52 -1.71
CA LEU A 40 -15.90 -2.67 -1.72
C LEU A 40 -14.69 -3.49 -2.16
N ASP A 41 -14.10 -3.12 -3.27
CA ASP A 41 -12.90 -3.73 -3.83
C ASP A 41 -11.74 -2.72 -3.68
N ILE A 42 -10.67 -3.13 -3.00
CA ILE A 42 -9.48 -2.30 -2.83
C ILE A 42 -8.31 -2.94 -3.55
N ARG A 43 -7.64 -2.17 -4.39
CA ARG A 43 -6.52 -2.61 -5.22
C ARG A 43 -5.35 -1.66 -5.20
N ASP A 44 -4.17 -2.21 -5.40
CA ASP A 44 -2.99 -1.44 -5.73
C ASP A 44 -2.96 -1.15 -7.25
N ASN A 45 -3.08 0.12 -7.61
CA ASN A 45 -2.90 0.59 -8.98
C ASN A 45 -1.49 1.17 -9.13
N GLU A 46 -0.51 0.29 -9.37
CA GLU A 46 0.90 0.68 -9.52
C GLU A 46 1.14 1.67 -10.64
N ALA A 47 0.39 1.58 -11.73
CA ALA A 47 0.53 2.50 -12.86
C ALA A 47 0.20 3.94 -12.48
N ALA A 48 -0.71 4.11 -11.51
CA ALA A 48 -1.09 5.41 -10.97
C ALA A 48 -0.38 5.75 -9.64
N ASN A 49 0.46 4.85 -9.10
CA ASN A 49 1.09 4.97 -7.78
C ASN A 49 0.09 5.25 -6.66
N ARG A 50 -1.01 4.49 -6.62
CA ARG A 50 -2.04 4.66 -5.60
C ARG A 50 -2.81 3.38 -5.31
N TYR A 51 -3.32 3.28 -4.09
CA TYR A 51 -4.35 2.31 -3.74
C TYR A 51 -5.71 2.89 -4.08
N GLU A 52 -6.55 2.12 -4.74
CA GLU A 52 -7.91 2.53 -5.13
C GLU A 52 -8.96 1.67 -4.44
N ALA A 53 -9.96 2.32 -3.87
CA ALA A 53 -11.18 1.67 -3.41
C ALA A 53 -12.30 1.90 -4.42
N ARG A 54 -12.95 0.83 -4.85
CA ARG A 54 -14.09 0.87 -5.76
C ARG A 54 -15.31 0.23 -5.11
N GLU A 55 -16.41 0.93 -5.14
CA GLU A 55 -17.70 0.44 -4.68
C GLU A 55 -18.53 0.12 -5.91
N ASP A 56 -18.91 -1.17 -6.06
CA ASP A 56 -19.62 -1.67 -7.25
C ASP A 56 -18.96 -1.27 -8.60
N GLY A 57 -17.62 -1.25 -8.62
CA GLY A 57 -16.83 -0.90 -9.80
C GLY A 57 -16.57 0.60 -9.97
N VAL A 58 -17.22 1.47 -9.20
CA VAL A 58 -17.04 2.92 -9.24
C VAL A 58 -15.97 3.35 -8.24
N LEU A 59 -15.05 4.23 -8.66
CA LEU A 59 -14.03 4.76 -7.77
C LEU A 59 -14.69 5.51 -6.60
N ALA A 60 -14.39 5.07 -5.39
CA ALA A 60 -14.94 5.63 -4.16
C ALA A 60 -13.91 6.42 -3.35
N GLY A 61 -12.64 6.08 -3.48
CA GLY A 61 -11.53 6.77 -2.83
C GLY A 61 -10.19 6.19 -3.22
N PHE A 62 -9.11 6.86 -2.82
CA PHE A 62 -7.75 6.43 -3.10
C PHE A 62 -6.74 6.97 -2.09
N ILE A 63 -5.57 6.33 -2.06
CA ILE A 63 -4.38 6.81 -1.36
C ILE A 63 -3.23 6.87 -2.35
N ASP A 64 -2.70 8.07 -2.58
CA ASP A 64 -1.49 8.25 -3.37
C ASP A 64 -0.26 7.89 -2.54
N TYR A 65 0.70 7.23 -3.17
CA TYR A 65 1.93 6.82 -2.51
C TYR A 65 3.16 7.02 -3.39
N VAL A 66 4.32 7.05 -2.74
CA VAL A 66 5.62 6.89 -3.39
C VAL A 66 6.27 5.63 -2.85
N ALA A 67 6.50 4.65 -3.72
CA ALA A 67 7.19 3.43 -3.36
C ALA A 67 8.68 3.53 -3.65
N ARG A 68 9.51 3.02 -2.73
CA ARG A 68 10.94 2.84 -2.88
C ARG A 68 11.28 1.39 -2.55
N ARG A 69 12.57 1.05 -2.65
CA ARG A 69 13.02 -0.33 -2.42
C ARG A 69 12.60 -0.86 -1.05
N ASP A 70 12.75 -0.06 0.00
CA ASP A 70 12.64 -0.48 1.40
C ASP A 70 11.48 0.20 2.14
N TYR A 71 10.80 1.16 1.51
CA TYR A 71 9.69 1.88 2.14
C TYR A 71 8.63 2.36 1.13
N ILE A 72 7.47 2.66 1.67
CA ILE A 72 6.37 3.30 0.97
C ILE A 72 5.91 4.54 1.76
N ALA A 73 5.84 5.67 1.10
CA ALA A 73 5.32 6.91 1.68
C ALA A 73 3.86 7.10 1.26
N LEU A 74 2.96 7.14 2.23
CA LEU A 74 1.53 7.43 2.00
C LEU A 74 1.32 8.94 2.07
N ILE A 75 1.04 9.57 0.92
CA ILE A 75 1.13 11.02 0.75
C ILE A 75 -0.22 11.69 0.94
N HIS A 76 -1.26 11.17 0.30
CA HIS A 76 -2.57 11.80 0.26
C HIS A 76 -3.66 10.73 0.26
N THR A 77 -4.73 11.00 1.00
CA THR A 77 -5.91 10.13 1.05
C THR A 77 -7.13 10.96 0.69
N GLU A 78 -7.90 10.46 -0.26
CA GLU A 78 -9.14 11.10 -0.67
C GLU A 78 -10.28 10.09 -0.71
N THR A 79 -11.44 10.50 -0.21
CA THR A 79 -12.71 9.80 -0.38
C THR A 79 -13.65 10.71 -1.15
N LEU A 80 -14.18 10.22 -2.27
CA LEU A 80 -15.06 11.02 -3.13
C LEU A 80 -16.33 11.42 -2.37
N ALA A 81 -16.84 12.61 -2.65
CA ALA A 81 -17.95 13.22 -1.93
C ALA A 81 -19.19 12.32 -1.81
N SER A 82 -19.51 11.58 -2.87
CA SER A 82 -20.63 10.62 -2.90
C SER A 82 -20.44 9.41 -1.97
N HIS A 83 -19.22 9.16 -1.49
CA HIS A 83 -18.84 7.99 -0.70
C HIS A 83 -18.31 8.35 0.70
N GLN A 84 -18.32 9.63 1.07
CA GLN A 84 -17.90 10.08 2.39
C GLN A 84 -18.80 9.53 3.50
N GLY A 85 -18.23 9.39 4.71
CA GLY A 85 -18.94 8.88 5.88
C GLY A 85 -19.20 7.38 5.89
N ARG A 86 -18.66 6.62 4.93
CA ARG A 86 -18.85 5.16 4.83
C ARG A 86 -17.65 4.34 5.33
N GLY A 87 -16.62 5.00 5.88
CA GLY A 87 -15.43 4.33 6.40
C GLY A 87 -14.46 3.85 5.31
N ILE A 88 -14.59 4.30 4.07
CA ILE A 88 -13.75 3.89 2.94
C ILE A 88 -12.30 4.30 3.15
N GLY A 89 -12.06 5.53 3.64
CA GLY A 89 -10.71 6.00 3.94
C GLY A 89 -10.00 5.13 4.97
N GLU A 90 -10.70 4.68 5.99
CA GLU A 90 -10.15 3.77 7.00
C GLU A 90 -9.80 2.40 6.41
N GLN A 91 -10.65 1.85 5.57
CA GLN A 91 -10.41 0.58 4.88
C GLN A 91 -9.21 0.67 3.92
N LEU A 92 -9.08 1.80 3.21
CA LEU A 92 -7.92 2.08 2.35
C LEU A 92 -6.61 2.10 3.15
N VAL A 93 -6.59 2.81 4.29
CA VAL A 93 -5.39 2.88 5.14
C VAL A 93 -5.04 1.50 5.70
N ARG A 94 -6.01 0.74 6.20
CA ARG A 94 -5.78 -0.63 6.67
C ARG A 94 -5.18 -1.50 5.57
N PHE A 95 -5.75 -1.48 4.40
CA PHE A 95 -5.25 -2.24 3.25
C PHE A 95 -3.81 -1.84 2.88
N ALA A 96 -3.52 -0.53 2.81
CA ALA A 96 -2.19 -0.04 2.47
C ALA A 96 -1.12 -0.47 3.50
N LEU A 97 -1.46 -0.42 4.80
CA LEU A 97 -0.56 -0.85 5.87
C LEU A 97 -0.34 -2.37 5.86
N GLU A 98 -1.39 -3.15 5.65
CA GLU A 98 -1.29 -4.60 5.53
C GLU A 98 -0.48 -5.02 4.29
N ASP A 99 -0.67 -4.36 3.17
CA ASP A 99 0.11 -4.61 1.96
C ASP A 99 1.59 -4.27 2.16
N ALA A 100 1.89 -3.13 2.79
CA ALA A 100 3.26 -2.77 3.15
C ALA A 100 3.91 -3.83 4.06
N ARG A 101 3.17 -4.32 5.06
CA ARG A 101 3.64 -5.38 5.96
C ARG A 101 3.94 -6.67 5.22
N ARG A 102 3.04 -7.13 4.34
CA ARG A 102 3.26 -8.33 3.51
C ARG A 102 4.48 -8.21 2.60
N ARG A 103 4.77 -7.00 2.14
CA ARG A 103 5.92 -6.70 1.27
C ARG A 103 7.18 -6.39 2.06
N SER A 104 7.13 -6.44 3.38
CA SER A 104 8.23 -6.07 4.28
C SER A 104 8.75 -4.65 4.05
N LEU A 105 7.85 -3.74 3.69
CA LEU A 105 8.14 -2.32 3.51
C LEU A 105 7.88 -1.56 4.78
N ARG A 106 8.73 -0.59 5.06
CA ARG A 106 8.48 0.41 6.09
C ARG A 106 7.53 1.48 5.56
N VAL A 107 6.74 2.08 6.42
CA VAL A 107 5.76 3.09 6.05
C VAL A 107 6.18 4.45 6.57
N ILE A 108 6.10 5.46 5.71
CA ILE A 108 6.18 6.87 6.09
C ILE A 108 4.79 7.46 5.92
N ALA A 109 4.18 7.86 7.03
CA ALA A 109 2.86 8.45 7.06
C ALA A 109 2.94 9.97 6.87
N THR A 110 3.01 10.42 5.62
CA THR A 110 3.04 11.85 5.28
C THR A 110 1.65 12.47 5.32
N CYS A 111 0.62 11.73 4.94
CA CYS A 111 -0.76 12.17 4.96
C CYS A 111 -1.28 12.36 6.39
N PRO A 112 -1.88 13.52 6.75
CA PRO A 112 -2.44 13.75 8.07
C PRO A 112 -3.52 12.74 8.47
N TYR A 113 -4.32 12.29 7.51
CA TYR A 113 -5.35 11.28 7.76
C TYR A 113 -4.73 9.93 8.16
N VAL A 114 -3.67 9.51 7.46
CA VAL A 114 -2.94 8.28 7.79
C VAL A 114 -2.28 8.39 9.15
N ARG A 115 -1.68 9.53 9.47
CA ARG A 115 -1.08 9.78 10.80
C ARG A 115 -2.10 9.62 11.92
N ALA A 116 -3.24 10.29 11.80
CA ALA A 116 -4.32 10.20 12.78
C ALA A 116 -4.85 8.77 12.93
N PHE A 117 -4.82 7.98 11.86
CA PHE A 117 -5.15 6.55 11.91
C PHE A 117 -4.11 5.78 12.72
N VAL A 118 -2.82 5.94 12.40
CA VAL A 118 -1.71 5.24 13.06
C VAL A 118 -1.64 5.56 14.56
N GLU A 119 -1.91 6.81 14.94
CA GLU A 119 -1.95 7.23 16.36
C GLU A 119 -3.03 6.48 17.15
N ARG A 120 -4.17 6.18 16.52
CA ARG A 120 -5.29 5.45 17.15
C ARG A 120 -5.14 3.94 17.10
N HIS A 121 -4.16 3.43 16.32
CA HIS A 121 -3.94 2.01 16.06
C HIS A 121 -2.52 1.59 16.39
N PRO A 122 -2.20 1.31 17.68
CA PRO A 122 -0.86 0.92 18.09
C PRO A 122 -0.33 -0.33 17.39
N GLU A 123 -1.24 -1.21 16.95
CA GLU A 123 -0.92 -2.47 16.28
C GLU A 123 -0.25 -2.31 14.90
N VAL A 124 -0.27 -1.10 14.33
CA VAL A 124 0.37 -0.83 13.04
C VAL A 124 1.60 0.08 13.16
N GLN A 125 1.91 0.56 14.35
CA GLN A 125 3.03 1.48 14.58
C GLN A 125 4.40 0.82 14.36
N ASP A 126 4.48 -0.49 14.47
CA ASP A 126 5.71 -1.27 14.30
C ASP A 126 6.33 -1.13 12.89
N ILE A 127 5.52 -0.90 11.87
CA ILE A 127 5.98 -0.71 10.49
C ILE A 127 6.14 0.74 10.08
N VAL A 128 5.65 1.68 10.90
CA VAL A 128 5.71 3.12 10.60
C VAL A 128 7.00 3.71 11.17
N VAL A 129 7.87 4.21 10.28
CA VAL A 129 9.20 4.73 10.67
C VAL A 129 9.30 6.24 10.64
N GLY A 130 8.30 6.94 10.09
CA GLY A 130 8.26 8.39 10.06
C GLY A 130 6.85 8.92 9.88
N MET A 131 6.55 10.00 10.56
CA MET A 131 5.31 10.76 10.45
C MET A 131 5.55 12.18 9.95
N ASP A 132 6.79 12.53 9.70
CA ASP A 132 7.12 13.84 9.18
C ASP A 132 6.71 13.96 7.71
N PRO A 133 6.28 15.14 7.26
CA PRO A 133 6.14 15.39 5.85
C PRO A 133 7.50 15.10 5.21
N VAL A 134 7.51 14.19 4.24
CA VAL A 134 8.72 13.95 3.43
C VAL A 134 9.19 15.31 2.98
N ALA A 135 10.25 15.82 3.60
CA ALA A 135 10.95 16.95 3.06
C ALA A 135 11.20 16.60 1.60
N ARG A 136 10.71 17.44 0.70
CA ARG A 136 10.97 17.28 -0.73
C ARG A 136 12.48 17.35 -0.90
N THR A 137 13.15 16.25 -0.70
CA THR A 137 14.52 16.08 -1.15
C THR A 137 14.47 16.01 -2.66
N THR A 138 14.27 17.15 -3.24
CA THR A 138 14.63 17.45 -4.60
C THR A 138 16.14 17.57 -4.62
N ASP A 139 16.86 16.52 -4.32
CA ASP A 139 18.18 16.35 -4.87
C ASP A 139 18.71 14.97 -4.48
N PRO A 140 19.11 14.15 -5.44
CA PRO A 140 20.02 13.06 -5.13
C PRO A 140 21.27 13.66 -4.51
N PRO A 141 21.88 13.01 -3.49
CA PRO A 141 23.14 13.47 -2.97
C PRO A 141 24.13 13.62 -4.15
N GLN A 142 24.55 14.83 -4.37
CA GLN A 142 25.65 15.10 -5.29
C GLN A 142 26.86 14.31 -4.77
N PRO A 143 27.60 13.58 -5.62
CA PRO A 143 28.86 13.02 -5.20
C PRO A 143 29.74 14.22 -4.83
N ASP A 144 30.09 14.26 -3.56
CA ASP A 144 30.95 15.29 -3.02
C ASP A 144 32.26 15.34 -3.85
N ASP A 145 32.47 16.49 -4.39
CA ASP A 145 33.77 16.85 -4.99
C ASP A 145 34.82 16.73 -3.89
N ALA A 146 35.60 15.69 -3.99
CA ALA A 146 36.81 15.57 -3.20
C ALA A 146 37.91 16.42 -3.80
#